data_acc3553c5991deac1a5733af8eceb75d
#
_entry.id   acc3553c5991deac1a5733af8eceb75d
#
_cell.length_a   1.000
_cell.length_b   1.000
_cell.length_c   1.000
_cell.angle_alpha   90.00
_cell.angle_beta   90.00
_cell.angle_gamma   90.00
#
_symmetry.space_group_name_H-M   'P 1'
#
loop_
_entity.id
_entity.type
_entity.pdbx_description
1 polymer ?
#
loop_
_entity_poly.entity_id
_entity_poly.type
_entity_poly.pdbx_seq_one_letter_code
_entity_poly.pdbx_strand_id
1 'polypeptide(L)'
;MKAHLLFPLVALCACSRLPFAQPEDSASATPPAAIPAAPEVETATIAPAANARTADQFDTTSAAERAAAAAAPEPSGERSLGSTVASLGDPSRAGFWLETPLVTQVTQGRVVYPGTGKSARVELIPIQGGGSRISLAAMRLIGAPLTDLPALDVYGGNANS
;
A
#
# COMPACT_ATOMS: atom_id res chain seq x y z
N MET A 1 15.76 -18.01 -51.12
CA MET A 1 14.63 -17.93 -52.11
C MET A 1 13.66 -16.89 -51.55
N LYS A 2 13.71 -15.71 -52.14
CA LYS A 2 12.61 -14.99 -52.88
C LYS A 2 11.43 -14.70 -51.97
N ALA A 3 10.85 -13.54 -51.86
CA ALA A 3 10.87 -12.27 -52.61
C ALA A 3 10.09 -11.23 -51.78
N HIS A 4 10.61 -10.05 -51.73
CA HIS A 4 10.04 -8.77 -52.11
C HIS A 4 8.49 -8.65 -52.11
N LEU A 5 7.94 -7.65 -51.45
CA LEU A 5 7.18 -6.61 -52.12
C LEU A 5 7.10 -5.32 -51.29
N LEU A 6 7.75 -4.31 -51.81
CA LEU A 6 7.48 -2.90 -51.60
C LEU A 6 6.08 -2.56 -52.10
N PHE A 7 5.37 -1.64 -51.48
CA PHE A 7 4.71 -0.56 -52.21
C PHE A 7 4.39 0.63 -51.32
N PRO A 8 4.73 1.86 -51.76
CA PRO A 8 4.37 3.12 -51.12
C PRO A 8 3.17 3.77 -51.86
N LEU A 9 2.51 4.70 -51.21
CA LEU A 9 1.84 5.87 -51.86
C LEU A 9 1.17 6.69 -50.75
N VAL A 10 1.72 7.79 -50.36
CA VAL A 10 1.54 9.20 -50.76
C VAL A 10 0.10 9.56 -51.17
N ALA A 11 -0.53 10.37 -50.36
CA ALA A 11 -1.45 11.41 -50.82
C ALA A 11 -1.44 12.58 -49.78
N LEU A 12 -0.80 13.64 -50.17
CA LEU A 12 -1.03 15.00 -49.70
C LEU A 12 -2.48 15.41 -50.04
N CYS A 13 -3.15 16.07 -49.13
CA CYS A 13 -4.11 17.08 -49.52
C CYS A 13 -4.09 18.23 -48.54
N ALA A 14 -3.79 19.36 -49.08
CA ALA A 14 -3.59 20.65 -48.46
C ALA A 14 -4.91 21.45 -48.36
N CYS A 15 -4.85 22.44 -47.48
CA CYS A 15 -5.55 23.74 -47.53
C CYS A 15 -7.04 23.77 -47.21
N SER A 16 -7.40 24.45 -46.13
CA SER A 16 -8.05 25.75 -46.31
C SER A 16 -8.15 26.50 -45.00
N ARG A 17 -7.43 27.60 -44.90
CA ARG A 17 -7.68 28.69 -43.96
C ARG A 17 -8.96 29.40 -44.39
N LEU A 18 -9.85 29.64 -43.45
CA LEU A 18 -10.80 30.74 -43.52
C LEU A 18 -10.97 31.34 -42.13
N PRO A 19 -10.77 32.64 -42.01
CA PRO A 19 -11.07 33.38 -40.82
C PRO A 19 -12.49 33.89 -40.90
N PHE A 20 -13.34 33.59 -39.96
CA PHE A 20 -14.56 34.32 -39.78
C PHE A 20 -14.95 34.46 -38.32
N ALA A 21 -14.83 35.73 -37.91
CA ALA A 21 -15.60 36.45 -36.91
C ALA A 21 -16.32 35.67 -35.78
N GLN A 22 -15.94 36.04 -34.55
CA GLN A 22 -16.80 35.95 -33.38
C GLN A 22 -18.13 36.67 -33.55
N PRO A 23 -19.17 36.19 -32.94
CA PRO A 23 -19.74 36.97 -31.84
C PRO A 23 -19.76 36.23 -30.52
N GLU A 24 -19.53 37.00 -29.50
CA GLU A 24 -19.71 36.67 -28.10
C GLU A 24 -21.16 36.23 -27.88
N ASP A 25 -21.29 35.03 -27.36
CA ASP A 25 -22.50 34.70 -26.62
C ASP A 25 -22.10 33.89 -25.39
N SER A 26 -22.35 34.50 -24.27
CA SER A 26 -22.13 34.00 -22.94
C SER A 26 -23.04 32.80 -22.72
N ALA A 27 -22.53 31.61 -22.94
CA ALA A 27 -23.15 30.39 -22.44
C ALA A 27 -22.22 29.80 -21.37
N SER A 28 -22.70 29.90 -20.14
CA SER A 28 -22.17 29.22 -18.95
C SER A 28 -21.67 27.83 -19.30
N ALA A 29 -20.36 27.71 -19.41
CA ALA A 29 -19.74 26.39 -19.33
C ALA A 29 -19.86 25.92 -17.89
N THR A 30 -20.81 25.05 -17.65
CA THR A 30 -20.87 24.21 -16.45
C THR A 30 -19.51 23.52 -16.31
N PRO A 31 -18.77 23.70 -15.21
CA PRO A 31 -17.55 22.95 -15.00
C PRO A 31 -17.86 21.46 -15.09
N PRO A 32 -17.00 20.64 -15.73
CA PRO A 32 -17.18 19.18 -15.66
C PRO A 32 -17.27 18.80 -14.19
N ALA A 33 -18.31 18.07 -13.86
CA ALA A 33 -18.53 17.55 -12.52
C ALA A 33 -17.25 16.91 -12.03
N ALA A 34 -16.67 17.49 -11.01
CA ALA A 34 -15.55 16.88 -10.30
C ALA A 34 -16.02 15.48 -9.88
N ILE A 35 -15.35 14.47 -10.40
CA ILE A 35 -15.46 13.11 -9.89
C ILE A 35 -15.19 13.24 -8.40
N PRO A 36 -16.12 12.82 -7.50
CA PRO A 36 -15.82 12.85 -6.08
C PRO A 36 -14.53 12.04 -5.88
N ALA A 37 -13.47 12.72 -5.49
CA ALA A 37 -12.29 12.05 -5.00
C ALA A 37 -12.77 11.11 -3.90
N ALA A 38 -12.50 9.81 -4.06
CA ALA A 38 -12.73 8.86 -3.00
C ALA A 38 -12.09 9.45 -1.74
N PRO A 39 -12.74 9.41 -0.58
CA PRO A 39 -12.14 9.94 0.63
C PRO A 39 -10.80 9.24 0.82
N GLU A 40 -9.72 9.98 0.66
CA GLU A 40 -8.44 9.59 1.22
C GLU A 40 -8.70 9.49 2.71
N VAL A 41 -8.81 8.26 3.20
CA VAL A 41 -8.81 8.01 4.63
C VAL A 41 -7.41 8.37 5.08
N GLU A 42 -7.24 9.64 5.45
CA GLU A 42 -6.07 10.05 6.23
C GLU A 42 -6.12 9.22 7.51
N THR A 43 -5.33 8.18 7.52
CA THR A 43 -5.15 7.29 8.66
C THR A 43 -4.34 8.08 9.67
N ALA A 44 -5.00 8.96 10.40
CA ALA A 44 -4.39 9.67 11.51
C ALA A 44 -4.05 8.61 12.58
N THR A 45 -2.82 8.15 12.56
CA THR A 45 -2.26 7.24 13.55
C THR A 45 -2.31 7.95 14.91
N ILE A 46 -3.32 7.67 15.70
CA ILE A 46 -3.50 8.26 17.03
C ILE A 46 -2.54 7.57 17.99
N ALA A 47 -1.64 8.35 18.60
CA ALA A 47 -0.77 7.81 19.62
C ALA A 47 -1.56 7.35 20.85
N PRO A 48 -1.16 6.24 21.50
CA PRO A 48 -1.77 5.81 22.76
C PRO A 48 -1.68 6.86 23.84
N ALA A 49 -2.66 6.87 24.76
CA ALA A 49 -2.61 7.76 25.91
C ALA A 49 -1.39 7.46 26.80
N ALA A 50 -0.79 8.49 27.39
CA ALA A 50 0.40 8.35 28.23
C ALA A 50 0.18 7.44 29.47
N ASN A 51 -1.05 7.22 29.87
CA ASN A 51 -1.43 6.34 30.97
C ASN A 51 -1.90 4.95 30.52
N ALA A 52 -1.73 4.58 29.26
CA ALA A 52 -2.05 3.26 28.75
C ALA A 52 -1.31 2.16 29.51
N ARG A 53 -2.01 1.09 29.91
CA ARG A 53 -1.47 -0.03 30.69
C ARG A 53 -1.81 -1.41 30.10
N THR A 54 -2.77 -1.46 29.19
CA THR A 54 -3.24 -2.72 28.61
C THR A 54 -3.05 -2.72 27.10
N ALA A 55 -2.96 -3.90 26.50
CA ALA A 55 -2.86 -4.03 25.04
C ALA A 55 -4.01 -3.33 24.31
N ASP A 56 -5.22 -3.31 24.89
CA ASP A 56 -6.35 -2.62 24.28
C ASP A 56 -6.21 -1.09 24.32
N GLN A 57 -5.58 -0.56 25.36
CA GLN A 57 -5.32 0.89 25.49
C GLN A 57 -4.16 1.34 24.57
N PHE A 58 -3.24 0.45 24.24
CA PHE A 58 -2.17 0.71 23.30
C PHE A 58 -2.60 0.53 21.84
N ASP A 59 -3.61 -0.30 21.57
CA ASP A 59 -4.13 -0.52 20.21
C ASP A 59 -5.13 0.58 19.84
N THR A 60 -4.64 1.66 19.30
CA THR A 60 -5.44 2.80 18.85
C THR A 60 -5.96 2.65 17.42
N THR A 61 -5.75 1.51 16.78
CA THR A 61 -6.21 1.27 15.42
C THR A 61 -7.74 1.21 15.35
N SER A 62 -8.31 1.91 14.38
CA SER A 62 -9.75 1.89 14.11
C SER A 62 -10.19 0.57 13.47
N ALA A 63 -11.49 0.28 13.50
CA ALA A 63 -12.05 -0.87 12.80
C ALA A 63 -11.81 -0.78 11.28
N ALA A 64 -11.84 0.42 10.71
CA ALA A 64 -11.58 0.65 9.30
C ALA A 64 -10.13 0.34 8.92
N GLU A 65 -9.16 0.78 9.74
CA GLU A 65 -7.74 0.48 9.53
C GLU A 65 -7.46 -1.02 9.62
N ARG A 66 -8.04 -1.68 10.62
CA ARG A 66 -7.91 -3.14 10.75
C ARG A 66 -8.52 -3.87 9.56
N ALA A 67 -9.70 -3.43 9.09
CA ALA A 67 -10.32 -4.00 7.90
C ALA A 67 -9.47 -3.76 6.65
N ALA A 68 -8.91 -2.57 6.47
CA ALA A 68 -8.03 -2.26 5.35
C ALA A 68 -6.73 -3.09 5.39
N ALA A 69 -6.13 -3.27 6.56
CA ALA A 69 -4.94 -4.09 6.72
C ALA A 69 -5.20 -5.59 6.50
N ALA A 70 -6.41 -6.07 6.84
CA ALA A 70 -6.81 -7.46 6.65
C ALA A 70 -7.27 -7.76 5.22
N ALA A 71 -7.95 -6.80 4.56
CA ALA A 71 -8.57 -6.97 3.24
C ALA A 71 -7.59 -6.82 2.07
N ALA A 72 -6.30 -6.68 2.35
CA ALA A 72 -5.32 -6.51 1.29
C ALA A 72 -5.39 -7.69 0.31
N PRO A 73 -5.86 -7.49 -0.94
CA PRO A 73 -5.70 -8.49 -1.97
C PRO A 73 -4.22 -8.79 -2.10
N GLU A 74 -3.89 -10.03 -2.44
CA GLU A 74 -2.50 -10.34 -2.81
C GLU A 74 -2.12 -9.43 -3.98
N PRO A 75 -1.21 -8.46 -3.79
CA PRO A 75 -0.84 -7.59 -4.89
C PRO A 75 -0.29 -8.45 -6.02
N SER A 76 -0.79 -8.24 -7.22
CA SER A 76 -0.20 -8.84 -8.41
C SER A 76 1.28 -8.45 -8.47
N GLY A 77 2.18 -9.41 -8.27
CA GLY A 77 3.63 -9.15 -8.21
C GLY A 77 4.24 -9.11 -6.80
N GLU A 78 3.50 -9.48 -5.76
CA GLU A 78 4.08 -9.68 -4.44
C GLU A 78 5.13 -10.80 -4.47
N ARG A 79 6.31 -10.53 -3.92
CA ARG A 79 7.40 -11.50 -3.84
C ARG A 79 7.62 -11.93 -2.40
N SER A 80 7.81 -13.23 -2.17
CA SER A 80 8.28 -13.69 -0.87
C SER A 80 9.68 -13.15 -0.59
N LEU A 81 9.81 -12.51 0.56
CA LEU A 81 11.09 -12.04 1.10
C LEU A 81 11.72 -13.06 2.04
N GLY A 82 10.98 -14.11 2.42
CA GLY A 82 11.39 -15.15 3.34
C GLY A 82 10.60 -15.17 4.63
N SER A 83 11.02 -16.00 5.57
CA SER A 83 10.45 -16.09 6.91
C SER A 83 11.35 -15.40 7.92
N THR A 84 10.74 -14.83 8.97
CA THR A 84 11.44 -14.25 10.11
C THR A 84 10.72 -14.56 11.40
N VAL A 85 11.48 -14.62 12.50
CA VAL A 85 10.90 -14.68 13.84
C VAL A 85 10.78 -13.25 14.35
N ALA A 86 9.59 -12.87 14.80
CA ALA A 86 9.31 -11.52 15.26
C ALA A 86 8.87 -11.51 16.73
N SER A 87 9.39 -10.55 17.48
CA SER A 87 8.89 -10.20 18.80
C SER A 87 7.91 -9.02 18.71
N LEU A 88 7.11 -8.83 19.75
CA LEU A 88 6.33 -7.59 19.89
C LEU A 88 7.29 -6.41 19.96
N GLY A 89 7.08 -5.41 19.12
CA GLY A 89 7.81 -4.16 19.12
C GLY A 89 7.25 -3.15 20.13
N ASP A 90 7.62 -1.88 19.97
CA ASP A 90 7.14 -0.83 20.86
C ASP A 90 5.62 -0.66 20.77
N PRO A 91 4.86 -0.96 21.84
CA PRO A 91 3.41 -0.85 21.81
C PRO A 91 2.91 0.61 21.74
N SER A 92 3.74 1.58 22.08
CA SER A 92 3.39 3.00 21.98
C SER A 92 3.41 3.51 20.54
N ARG A 93 4.05 2.78 19.63
CA ARG A 93 4.07 3.08 18.22
C ARG A 93 2.86 2.46 17.53
N ALA A 94 1.88 3.29 17.25
CA ALA A 94 0.64 2.87 16.59
C ALA A 94 0.85 2.46 15.12
N GLY A 95 -0.16 1.85 14.51
CA GLY A 95 -0.18 1.45 13.10
C GLY A 95 0.29 0.01 12.84
N PHE A 96 0.33 -0.35 11.57
CA PHE A 96 0.71 -1.68 11.11
C PHE A 96 2.12 -1.65 10.51
N TRP A 97 3.10 -2.17 11.21
CA TRP A 97 4.51 -2.16 10.77
C TRP A 97 5.24 -3.42 11.21
N LEU A 98 6.30 -3.76 10.47
CA LEU A 98 7.27 -4.79 10.77
C LEU A 98 8.68 -4.23 10.54
N GLU A 99 9.48 -4.16 11.58
CA GLU A 99 10.91 -3.92 11.49
C GLU A 99 11.62 -5.25 11.21
N THR A 100 12.38 -5.31 10.12
CA THR A 100 12.99 -6.56 9.67
C THR A 100 14.26 -6.33 8.85
N PRO A 101 15.27 -7.22 8.94
CA PRO A 101 16.44 -7.17 8.09
C PRO A 101 16.17 -7.67 6.65
N LEU A 102 14.97 -8.16 6.35
CA LEU A 102 14.61 -8.71 5.02
C LEU A 102 14.43 -7.63 3.94
N VAL A 103 14.40 -6.35 4.33
CA VAL A 103 14.31 -5.21 3.42
C VAL A 103 15.45 -4.24 3.65
N THR A 104 15.81 -3.48 2.61
CA THR A 104 16.89 -2.48 2.67
C THR A 104 16.36 -1.05 2.67
N GLN A 105 15.09 -0.87 2.40
CA GLN A 105 14.38 0.42 2.41
C GLN A 105 12.95 0.21 2.90
N VAL A 106 12.34 1.29 3.39
CA VAL A 106 10.93 1.26 3.79
C VAL A 106 10.06 0.95 2.58
N THR A 107 9.19 -0.04 2.71
CA THR A 107 8.30 -0.47 1.64
C THR A 107 7.01 -1.04 2.21
N GLN A 108 5.96 -1.08 1.40
CA GLN A 108 4.73 -1.77 1.77
C GLN A 108 4.88 -3.27 1.53
N GLY A 109 4.34 -4.04 2.45
CA GLY A 109 4.35 -5.48 2.36
C GLY A 109 3.21 -6.14 3.11
N ARG A 110 3.29 -7.44 3.20
CA ARG A 110 2.32 -8.27 3.92
C ARG A 110 3.05 -9.30 4.75
N VAL A 111 2.53 -9.54 5.93
CA VAL A 111 2.97 -10.65 6.78
C VAL A 111 1.86 -11.70 6.87
N VAL A 112 2.25 -12.96 6.92
CA VAL A 112 1.34 -14.09 7.14
C VAL A 112 1.82 -14.84 8.37
N TYR A 113 0.90 -15.15 9.26
CA TYR A 113 1.18 -16.05 10.39
C TYR A 113 0.67 -17.46 10.08
N PRO A 114 1.55 -18.43 9.79
CA PRO A 114 1.13 -19.77 9.42
C PRO A 114 0.27 -20.47 10.47
N GLY A 115 0.47 -20.12 11.76
CA GLY A 115 -0.30 -20.70 12.86
C GLY A 115 -1.81 -20.44 12.82
N THR A 116 -2.23 -19.33 12.19
CA THR A 116 -3.66 -18.99 12.01
C THR A 116 -4.06 -18.88 10.55
N GLY A 117 -3.13 -18.84 9.61
CA GLY A 117 -3.36 -18.55 8.20
C GLY A 117 -3.78 -17.11 7.93
N LYS A 118 -3.79 -16.23 8.94
CA LYS A 118 -4.18 -14.83 8.80
C LYS A 118 -3.00 -13.99 8.31
N SER A 119 -3.34 -12.92 7.59
CA SER A 119 -2.37 -11.95 7.08
C SER A 119 -2.71 -10.54 7.48
N ALA A 120 -1.71 -9.67 7.45
CA ALA A 120 -1.85 -8.23 7.64
C ALA A 120 -0.94 -7.49 6.67
N ARG A 121 -1.46 -6.42 6.07
CA ARG A 121 -0.64 -5.44 5.36
C ARG A 121 0.11 -4.61 6.39
N VAL A 122 1.41 -4.42 6.15
CA VAL A 122 2.29 -3.70 7.05
C VAL A 122 3.29 -2.85 6.26
N GLU A 123 3.77 -1.81 6.89
CA GLU A 123 4.97 -1.12 6.46
C GLU A 123 6.19 -1.95 6.91
N LEU A 124 7.02 -2.35 5.95
CA LEU A 124 8.29 -3.03 6.20
C LEU A 124 9.38 -1.98 6.38
N ILE A 125 10.05 -2.03 7.52
CA ILE A 125 11.06 -1.04 7.91
C ILE A 125 12.39 -1.76 8.07
N PRO A 126 13.46 -1.31 7.38
CA PRO A 126 14.76 -1.94 7.47
C PRO A 126 15.40 -1.74 8.84
N ILE A 127 16.03 -2.80 9.36
CA ILE A 127 16.88 -2.74 10.52
C ILE A 127 18.24 -3.39 10.23
N GLN A 128 19.27 -2.92 10.91
CA GLN A 128 20.63 -3.46 10.81
C GLN A 128 20.80 -4.63 11.80
N GLY A 129 20.58 -5.86 11.29
CA GLY A 129 20.73 -7.06 12.11
C GLY A 129 19.65 -7.23 13.18
N GLY A 130 19.79 -8.26 14.01
CA GLY A 130 18.85 -8.58 15.07
C GLY A 130 17.60 -9.31 14.60
N GLY A 131 16.68 -9.61 15.55
CA GLY A 131 15.37 -10.20 15.27
C GLY A 131 14.38 -9.15 14.78
N SER A 132 13.39 -9.60 14.04
CA SER A 132 12.30 -8.72 13.61
C SER A 132 11.40 -8.30 14.77
N ARG A 133 10.74 -7.15 14.62
CA ARG A 133 9.77 -6.62 15.57
C ARG A 133 8.51 -6.21 14.85
N ILE A 134 7.37 -6.67 15.35
CA ILE A 134 6.06 -6.41 14.74
C ILE A 134 5.21 -5.51 15.66
N SER A 135 4.39 -4.65 15.07
CA SER A 135 3.49 -3.78 15.82
C SER A 135 2.41 -4.58 16.56
N LEU A 136 1.94 -4.03 17.68
CA LEU A 136 0.85 -4.62 18.46
C LEU A 136 -0.41 -4.85 17.61
N ALA A 137 -0.79 -3.85 16.81
CA ALA A 137 -1.96 -3.94 15.94
C ALA A 137 -1.86 -5.07 14.91
N ALA A 138 -0.69 -5.20 14.25
CA ALA A 138 -0.46 -6.28 13.28
C ALA A 138 -0.46 -7.65 13.97
N MET A 139 0.20 -7.79 15.12
CA MET A 139 0.27 -9.04 15.85
C MET A 139 -1.11 -9.53 16.30
N ARG A 140 -1.97 -8.62 16.75
CA ARG A 140 -3.37 -8.91 17.10
C ARG A 140 -4.19 -9.29 15.87
N LEU A 141 -4.02 -8.57 14.75
CA LEU A 141 -4.77 -8.82 13.53
C LEU A 141 -4.52 -10.21 12.95
N ILE A 142 -3.26 -10.67 12.94
CA ILE A 142 -2.89 -12.01 12.50
C ILE A 142 -3.19 -13.09 13.55
N GLY A 143 -3.60 -12.69 14.75
CA GLY A 143 -3.94 -13.63 15.84
C GLY A 143 -2.74 -14.34 16.44
N ALA A 144 -1.55 -13.73 16.40
CA ALA A 144 -0.38 -14.26 17.07
C ALA A 144 -0.39 -13.90 18.57
N PRO A 145 0.04 -14.81 19.48
CA PRO A 145 0.14 -14.49 20.89
C PRO A 145 1.17 -13.39 21.15
N LEU A 146 0.81 -12.40 21.97
CA LEU A 146 1.63 -11.20 22.19
C LEU A 146 2.93 -11.47 22.97
N THR A 147 3.00 -12.60 23.67
CA THR A 147 4.16 -13.00 24.49
C THR A 147 5.08 -13.97 23.77
N ASP A 148 4.70 -14.42 22.59
CA ASP A 148 5.45 -15.40 21.81
C ASP A 148 6.37 -14.74 20.78
N LEU A 149 7.19 -15.56 20.17
CA LEU A 149 8.06 -15.22 19.07
C LEU A 149 7.59 -15.95 17.79
N PRO A 150 6.49 -15.49 17.18
CA PRO A 150 5.93 -16.17 16.01
C PRO A 150 6.88 -16.12 14.82
N ALA A 151 6.97 -17.23 14.09
CA ALA A 151 7.55 -17.24 12.77
C ALA A 151 6.53 -16.68 11.77
N LEU A 152 6.93 -15.70 11.00
CA LEU A 152 6.10 -14.99 10.03
C LEU A 152 6.68 -15.13 8.63
N ASP A 153 5.84 -15.41 7.66
CA ASP A 153 6.19 -15.31 6.26
C ASP A 153 5.99 -13.86 5.79
N VAL A 154 7.01 -13.29 5.17
CA VAL A 154 7.04 -11.88 4.77
C VAL A 154 7.04 -11.78 3.25
N TYR A 155 6.16 -10.93 2.75
CA TYR A 155 6.01 -10.62 1.35
C TYR A 155 6.18 -9.12 1.15
N GLY A 156 6.91 -8.75 0.11
CA GLY A 156 7.08 -7.36 -0.27
C GLY A 156 6.45 -7.09 -1.63
N GLY A 157 5.89 -5.90 -1.81
CA GLY A 157 5.50 -5.42 -3.12
C GLY A 157 6.71 -5.29 -4.03
N ASN A 158 6.50 -5.29 -5.34
CA ASN A 158 7.58 -5.05 -6.29
C ASN A 158 8.23 -3.71 -5.98
N ALA A 159 9.54 -3.72 -5.77
CA ALA A 159 10.37 -2.53 -5.80
C ALA A 159 10.41 -2.01 -7.27
N ASN A 160 9.29 -1.45 -7.72
CA ASN A 160 9.21 -0.78 -8.99
C ASN A 160 8.30 0.45 -8.82
N SER A 161 8.89 1.49 -8.29
CA SER A 161 8.40 2.86 -8.39
C SER A 161 9.61 3.77 -8.43
#